data_0d4845a8e2cbbfb4218a1464b69d2ad1
#
_entry.id   0d4845a8e2cbbfb4218a1464b69d2ad1
#
_cell.length_a   1.000
_cell.length_b   1.000
_cell.length_c   1.000
_cell.angle_alpha   90.00
_cell.angle_beta   90.00
_cell.angle_gamma   90.00
#
_symmetry.space_group_name_H-M   'P 1'
#
loop_
_entity.id
_entity.type
_entity.pdbx_description
1 polymer ?
#
loop_
_entity_poly.entity_id
_entity_poly.type
_entity_poly.pdbx_seq_one_letter_code
_entity_poly.pdbx_strand_id
1 'polypeptide(L)'
;MLIIITVLLYFAALMLFSRITARHGDNNQTFFRANRRSPWYMVAFGMVGASISGITFVSVPGMTMFTGMTYVQMCIGFILGYFAVAFVLLPVYYRLNLTTIYTYLKERLGMKSYKTGAWFFLISKMTGAAVRFYVVCIILQRFVLDTIGVPFALTVVAMVALIWLYTRRGGIKTLVWTDTFQTTCMFAALILIIYNVMGQLGMSATDAVKAIATDEHSRMFVMDDWISKQNFWKQFLSGAFVVIVMTGLDQDMMQKNLTCRTLREAQKDMCTYGFAFVPANILFMALGVLLMQLAQKDGIALPASGDELLPMFAATGRLGSTVVVLFTIGIVAASFSSADSALTALTTSYCVDIRQREGDEQLRRRAHIGIAVVFGLFILLFKTLNSTSVIDAIYILCSYTYGPLLGLFAFGLFTHRKPCDKLVPYIAVASPIVCFALEKTAMQCWGYKFGYELLMINGLLTFMGLYASGIVGRKRG
;
A
#
# COMPACT_ATOMS: atom_id res chain seq x y z
N MET A 1 20.32 -3.56 22.96
CA MET A 1 19.65 -2.76 24.01
C MET A 1 19.12 -1.41 23.48
N LEU A 2 19.92 -0.60 22.79
CA LEU A 2 19.51 0.69 22.23
C LEU A 2 18.29 0.60 21.30
N ILE A 3 18.26 -0.37 20.38
CA ILE A 3 17.16 -0.59 19.42
C ILE A 3 15.84 -0.89 20.15
N ILE A 4 15.87 -1.76 21.17
CA ILE A 4 14.68 -2.13 21.95
C ILE A 4 14.12 -0.90 22.66
N ILE A 5 14.98 -0.10 23.29
CA ILE A 5 14.59 1.14 23.96
C ILE A 5 13.95 2.11 22.95
N THR A 6 14.56 2.27 21.78
CA THR A 6 14.04 3.12 20.70
C THR A 6 12.65 2.66 20.24
N VAL A 7 12.46 1.38 20.00
CA VAL A 7 11.16 0.80 19.61
C VAL A 7 10.12 1.02 20.70
N LEU A 8 10.47 0.80 21.97
CA LEU A 8 9.56 1.03 23.10
C LEU A 8 9.18 2.51 23.24
N LEU A 9 10.14 3.42 23.11
CA LEU A 9 9.87 4.88 23.14
C LEU A 9 8.98 5.31 21.97
N TYR A 10 9.22 4.78 20.77
CA TYR A 10 8.38 5.02 19.61
C TYR A 10 6.93 4.57 19.87
N PHE A 11 6.71 3.37 20.39
CA PHE A 11 5.37 2.90 20.74
C PHE A 11 4.74 3.67 21.89
N ALA A 12 5.50 4.08 22.87
CA ALA A 12 5.01 4.95 23.95
C ALA A 12 4.50 6.28 23.38
N ALA A 13 5.21 6.87 22.41
CA ALA A 13 4.77 8.08 21.70
C ALA A 13 3.47 7.83 20.93
N LEU A 14 3.36 6.75 20.15
CA LEU A 14 2.13 6.39 19.43
C LEU A 14 0.94 6.20 20.37
N MET A 15 1.15 5.52 21.50
CA MET A 15 0.11 5.33 22.51
C MET A 15 -0.34 6.65 23.15
N LEU A 16 0.61 7.58 23.37
CA LEU A 16 0.29 8.92 23.87
C LEU A 16 -0.55 9.70 22.86
N PHE A 17 -0.13 9.72 21.58
CA PHE A 17 -0.90 10.34 20.50
C PHE A 17 -2.31 9.74 20.39
N SER A 18 -2.41 8.41 20.43
CA SER A 18 -3.70 7.73 20.41
C SER A 18 -4.61 8.13 21.58
N ARG A 19 -4.06 8.25 22.80
CA ARG A 19 -4.82 8.68 23.98
C ARG A 19 -5.30 10.12 23.87
N ILE A 20 -4.47 11.01 23.38
CA ILE A 20 -4.80 12.44 23.21
C ILE A 20 -5.90 12.60 22.16
N THR A 21 -5.79 11.93 21.02
CA THR A 21 -6.74 12.04 19.91
C THR A 21 -8.07 11.34 20.20
N ALA A 22 -8.05 10.24 20.98
CA ALA A 22 -9.26 9.49 21.34
C ALA A 22 -10.09 10.12 22.49
N ARG A 23 -9.60 11.17 23.16
CA ARG A 23 -10.29 11.79 24.31
C ARG A 23 -11.71 12.29 24.02
N HIS A 24 -12.08 12.54 22.75
CA HIS A 24 -13.34 13.16 22.35
C HIS A 24 -14.27 12.26 21.54
N GLY A 25 -14.21 10.94 21.66
CA GLY A 25 -15.20 10.05 21.07
C GLY A 25 -14.71 8.64 20.73
N ASP A 26 -15.37 7.66 21.32
CA ASP A 26 -15.24 6.22 20.98
C ASP A 26 -16.53 5.75 20.24
N ASN A 27 -17.09 6.60 19.38
CA ASN A 27 -18.28 6.27 18.60
C ASN A 27 -17.93 5.84 17.17
N ASN A 28 -18.86 5.19 16.50
CA ASN A 28 -18.69 4.69 15.14
C ASN A 28 -18.45 5.81 14.11
N GLN A 29 -19.02 6.99 14.29
CA GLN A 29 -18.78 8.16 13.42
C GLN A 29 -17.33 8.62 13.47
N THR A 30 -16.75 8.67 14.66
CA THR A 30 -15.33 8.99 14.84
C THR A 30 -14.44 7.89 14.26
N PHE A 31 -14.79 6.63 14.51
CA PHE A 31 -13.99 5.48 14.05
C PHE A 31 -14.00 5.35 12.52
N PHE A 32 -15.17 5.51 11.86
CA PHE A 32 -15.27 5.27 10.42
C PHE A 32 -14.99 6.50 9.57
N ARG A 33 -15.27 7.73 10.05
CA ARG A 33 -15.25 8.96 9.25
C ARG A 33 -14.46 10.13 9.86
N ALA A 34 -13.88 9.98 11.07
CA ALA A 34 -13.26 11.09 11.82
C ALA A 34 -14.16 12.34 11.90
N ASN A 35 -15.48 12.17 11.93
CA ASN A 35 -16.48 13.23 11.87
C ASN A 35 -16.34 14.19 10.66
N ARG A 36 -15.60 13.82 9.62
CA ARG A 36 -15.26 14.65 8.44
C ARG A 36 -14.66 16.02 8.83
N ARG A 37 -13.67 16.03 9.72
CA ARG A 37 -13.02 17.25 10.21
C ARG A 37 -11.51 17.22 10.12
N SER A 38 -10.94 16.27 9.37
CA SER A 38 -9.49 16.17 9.20
C SER A 38 -8.97 17.28 8.28
N PRO A 39 -7.87 17.95 8.64
CA PRO A 39 -7.21 18.91 7.76
C PRO A 39 -6.61 18.20 6.54
N TRP A 40 -6.92 18.67 5.34
CA TRP A 40 -6.52 18.02 4.09
C TRP A 40 -5.00 17.82 3.94
N TYR A 41 -4.18 18.77 4.42
CA TYR A 41 -2.73 18.69 4.34
C TYR A 41 -2.14 17.61 5.25
N MET A 42 -2.76 17.33 6.39
CA MET A 42 -2.36 16.23 7.27
C MET A 42 -2.75 14.89 6.66
N VAL A 43 -3.93 14.83 6.03
CA VAL A 43 -4.37 13.63 5.33
C VAL A 43 -3.41 13.33 4.17
N ALA A 44 -3.08 14.34 3.34
CA ALA A 44 -2.14 14.19 2.22
C ALA A 44 -0.77 13.69 2.68
N PHE A 45 -0.20 14.31 3.69
CA PHE A 45 1.10 13.93 4.21
C PHE A 45 1.08 12.52 4.83
N GLY A 46 0.04 12.19 5.61
CA GLY A 46 -0.16 10.86 6.18
C GLY A 46 -0.38 9.79 5.11
N MET A 47 -1.10 10.11 4.02
CA MET A 47 -1.32 9.20 2.89
C MET A 47 -0.01 8.89 2.15
N VAL A 48 0.90 9.86 1.99
CA VAL A 48 2.25 9.59 1.44
C VAL A 48 2.95 8.52 2.29
N GLY A 49 2.99 8.69 3.61
CA GLY A 49 3.64 7.73 4.51
C GLY A 49 2.96 6.37 4.55
N ALA A 50 1.62 6.34 4.54
CA ALA A 50 0.88 5.08 4.52
C ALA A 50 1.08 4.28 3.23
N SER A 51 1.37 4.96 2.12
CA SER A 51 1.68 4.33 0.83
C SER A 51 3.13 3.87 0.73
N ILE A 52 4.05 4.59 1.37
CA ILE A 52 5.44 4.19 1.55
C ILE A 52 5.48 3.19 2.70
N SER A 53 5.18 1.94 2.39
CA SER A 53 5.24 0.85 3.39
C SER A 53 6.70 0.51 3.74
N GLY A 54 6.89 -0.30 4.79
CA GLY A 54 8.22 -0.81 5.14
C GLY A 54 8.91 -1.57 4.00
N ILE A 55 8.12 -2.17 3.08
CA ILE A 55 8.66 -2.77 1.85
C ILE A 55 9.25 -1.69 0.95
N THR A 56 8.54 -0.59 0.71
CA THR A 56 9.06 0.52 -0.08
C THR A 56 10.38 1.03 0.49
N PHE A 57 10.46 1.12 1.83
CA PHE A 57 11.66 1.56 2.54
C PHE A 57 12.89 0.68 2.25
N VAL A 58 12.67 -0.62 2.05
CA VAL A 58 13.75 -1.61 1.84
C VAL A 58 13.95 -1.92 0.36
N SER A 59 12.85 -2.19 -0.36
CA SER A 59 12.91 -2.73 -1.71
C SER A 59 13.14 -1.66 -2.79
N VAL A 60 12.65 -0.42 -2.60
CA VAL A 60 12.86 0.62 -3.63
C VAL A 60 14.32 1.02 -3.79
N PRO A 61 15.11 1.21 -2.71
CA PRO A 61 16.56 1.35 -2.86
C PRO A 61 17.21 0.17 -3.57
N GLY A 62 16.82 -1.04 -3.23
CA GLY A 62 17.39 -2.26 -3.81
C GLY A 62 16.99 -2.54 -5.25
N MET A 63 15.84 -2.06 -5.71
CA MET A 63 15.42 -2.20 -7.11
C MET A 63 16.41 -1.53 -8.07
N THR A 64 17.10 -0.48 -7.65
CA THR A 64 18.08 0.24 -8.49
C THR A 64 19.22 -0.66 -8.95
N MET A 65 19.56 -1.71 -8.21
CA MET A 65 20.58 -2.69 -8.60
C MET A 65 20.26 -3.41 -9.92
N PHE A 66 18.97 -3.64 -10.20
CA PHE A 66 18.54 -4.47 -11.32
C PHE A 66 17.88 -3.68 -12.44
N THR A 67 17.19 -2.60 -12.08
CA THR A 67 16.34 -1.85 -13.02
C THR A 67 16.73 -0.37 -13.11
N GLY A 68 17.75 0.05 -12.43
CA GLY A 68 18.10 1.46 -12.30
C GLY A 68 16.96 2.24 -11.65
N MET A 69 16.85 3.53 -11.95
CA MET A 69 15.80 4.40 -11.44
C MET A 69 14.52 4.35 -12.28
N THR A 70 14.26 3.28 -13.05
CA THR A 70 13.12 3.18 -13.98
C THR A 70 11.75 3.18 -13.28
N TYR A 71 11.68 2.89 -11.99
CA TYR A 71 10.46 3.00 -11.20
C TYR A 71 9.85 4.42 -11.20
N VAL A 72 10.65 5.45 -11.49
CA VAL A 72 10.18 6.84 -11.71
C VAL A 72 9.09 6.90 -12.79
N GLN A 73 9.20 6.10 -13.86
CA GLN A 73 8.21 6.04 -14.94
C GLN A 73 6.82 5.66 -14.41
N MET A 74 6.79 4.65 -13.54
CA MET A 74 5.56 4.22 -12.89
C MET A 74 5.03 5.28 -11.92
N CYS A 75 5.92 5.94 -11.16
CA CYS A 75 5.55 7.04 -10.27
C CYS A 75 4.96 8.25 -11.02
N ILE A 76 5.44 8.55 -12.23
CA ILE A 76 4.83 9.57 -13.09
C ILE A 76 3.42 9.14 -13.53
N GLY A 77 3.23 7.86 -13.86
CA GLY A 77 1.92 7.28 -14.14
C GLY A 77 0.95 7.40 -12.96
N PHE A 78 1.45 7.29 -11.73
CA PHE A 78 0.63 7.48 -10.53
C PHE A 78 -0.04 8.86 -10.49
N ILE A 79 0.62 9.93 -10.94
CA ILE A 79 0.03 11.28 -10.99
C ILE A 79 -1.26 11.27 -11.81
N LEU A 80 -1.24 10.64 -12.99
CA LEU A 80 -2.43 10.50 -13.84
C LEU A 80 -3.53 9.71 -13.11
N GLY A 81 -3.17 8.63 -12.43
CA GLY A 81 -4.10 7.84 -11.62
C GLY A 81 -4.72 8.66 -10.49
N TYR A 82 -3.93 9.44 -9.76
CA TYR A 82 -4.45 10.33 -8.71
C TYR A 82 -5.38 11.41 -9.24
N PHE A 83 -5.12 11.97 -10.41
CA PHE A 83 -6.06 12.89 -11.06
C PHE A 83 -7.37 12.20 -11.44
N ALA A 84 -7.32 10.97 -11.96
CA ALA A 84 -8.54 10.22 -12.24
C ALA A 84 -9.34 9.97 -10.93
N VAL A 85 -8.68 9.61 -9.83
CA VAL A 85 -9.33 9.47 -8.52
C VAL A 85 -9.93 10.81 -8.06
N ALA A 86 -9.16 11.91 -8.13
CA ALA A 86 -9.57 13.22 -7.63
C ALA A 86 -10.78 13.80 -8.40
N PHE A 87 -10.80 13.62 -9.71
CA PHE A 87 -11.79 14.31 -10.56
C PHE A 87 -12.91 13.40 -11.08
N VAL A 88 -12.76 12.08 -11.01
CA VAL A 88 -13.80 11.12 -11.43
C VAL A 88 -14.43 10.42 -10.22
N LEU A 89 -13.62 9.80 -9.33
CA LEU A 89 -14.14 8.98 -8.23
C LEU A 89 -14.63 9.82 -7.04
N LEU A 90 -13.83 10.76 -6.57
CA LEU A 90 -14.19 11.57 -5.40
C LEU A 90 -15.49 12.37 -5.56
N PRO A 91 -15.80 12.99 -6.72
CA PRO A 91 -17.11 13.62 -6.92
C PRO A 91 -18.29 12.66 -6.70
N VAL A 92 -18.16 11.41 -7.14
CA VAL A 92 -19.19 10.39 -6.95
C VAL A 92 -19.34 10.04 -5.46
N TYR A 93 -18.21 9.80 -4.76
CA TYR A 93 -18.22 9.40 -3.35
C TYR A 93 -18.74 10.50 -2.42
N TYR A 94 -18.37 11.76 -2.69
CA TYR A 94 -18.86 12.91 -1.92
C TYR A 94 -20.34 13.21 -2.19
N ARG A 95 -20.80 13.12 -3.44
CA ARG A 95 -22.22 13.31 -3.80
C ARG A 95 -23.12 12.30 -3.12
N LEU A 96 -22.71 11.05 -3.03
CA LEU A 96 -23.47 9.97 -2.40
C LEU A 96 -23.25 9.88 -0.88
N ASN A 97 -22.42 10.75 -0.31
CA ASN A 97 -22.13 10.82 1.13
C ASN A 97 -21.71 9.45 1.73
N LEU A 98 -20.87 8.71 1.01
CA LEU A 98 -20.53 7.32 1.35
C LEU A 98 -19.71 7.21 2.64
N THR A 99 -19.94 6.15 3.42
CA THR A 99 -19.05 5.67 4.51
C THR A 99 -18.01 4.71 3.96
N THR A 100 -18.45 3.82 3.07
CA THR A 100 -17.58 2.93 2.31
C THR A 100 -17.85 3.11 0.82
N ILE A 101 -16.76 3.03 0.02
CA ILE A 101 -16.86 3.23 -1.42
C ILE A 101 -17.69 2.13 -2.11
N TYR A 102 -17.80 0.95 -1.50
CA TYR A 102 -18.54 -0.18 -2.08
C TYR A 102 -20.05 0.03 -2.07
N THR A 103 -20.57 0.89 -1.20
CA THR A 103 -22.00 1.29 -1.21
C THR A 103 -22.41 1.86 -2.58
N TYR A 104 -21.48 2.49 -3.34
CA TYR A 104 -21.73 2.88 -4.72
C TYR A 104 -22.18 1.70 -5.60
N LEU A 105 -21.55 0.53 -5.46
CA LEU A 105 -21.93 -0.66 -6.23
C LEU A 105 -23.34 -1.14 -5.89
N LYS A 106 -23.78 -0.97 -4.62
CA LYS A 106 -25.15 -1.31 -4.19
C LYS A 106 -26.19 -0.48 -4.93
N GLU A 107 -25.97 0.84 -4.96
CA GLU A 107 -26.92 1.77 -5.58
C GLU A 107 -26.94 1.65 -7.11
N ARG A 108 -25.79 1.38 -7.69
CA ARG A 108 -25.62 1.39 -9.15
C ARG A 108 -25.86 0.03 -9.81
N LEU A 109 -25.42 -1.06 -9.23
CA LEU A 109 -25.43 -2.40 -9.83
C LEU A 109 -26.33 -3.39 -9.12
N GLY A 110 -26.34 -3.39 -7.78
CA GLY A 110 -27.18 -4.26 -6.97
C GLY A 110 -26.47 -4.86 -5.74
N MET A 111 -27.22 -5.62 -4.96
CA MET A 111 -26.75 -6.14 -3.66
C MET A 111 -25.65 -7.20 -3.81
N LYS A 112 -25.71 -8.07 -4.83
CA LYS A 112 -24.69 -9.09 -5.06
C LYS A 112 -23.39 -8.45 -5.50
N SER A 113 -23.45 -7.46 -6.40
CA SER A 113 -22.30 -6.65 -6.85
C SER A 113 -21.61 -5.96 -5.67
N TYR A 114 -22.39 -5.34 -4.78
CA TYR A 114 -21.91 -4.72 -3.56
C TYR A 114 -21.13 -5.68 -2.66
N LYS A 115 -21.76 -6.82 -2.32
CA LYS A 115 -21.12 -7.84 -1.48
C LYS A 115 -19.85 -8.41 -2.14
N THR A 116 -19.90 -8.63 -3.45
CA THR A 116 -18.73 -9.12 -4.21
C THR A 116 -17.58 -8.13 -4.13
N GLY A 117 -17.81 -6.84 -4.39
CA GLY A 117 -16.77 -5.81 -4.27
C GLY A 117 -16.18 -5.74 -2.86
N ALA A 118 -17.03 -5.75 -1.83
CA ALA A 118 -16.56 -5.72 -0.43
C ALA A 118 -15.73 -6.98 -0.07
N TRP A 119 -16.12 -8.17 -0.50
CA TRP A 119 -15.34 -9.39 -0.26
C TRP A 119 -14.00 -9.39 -0.99
N PHE A 120 -13.97 -8.95 -2.26
CA PHE A 120 -12.70 -8.82 -3.00
C PHE A 120 -11.75 -7.84 -2.31
N PHE A 121 -12.26 -6.72 -1.81
CA PHE A 121 -11.46 -5.81 -1.01
C PHE A 121 -10.93 -6.46 0.28
N LEU A 122 -11.80 -7.11 1.06
CA LEU A 122 -11.39 -7.74 2.31
C LEU A 122 -10.26 -8.76 2.10
N ILE A 123 -10.38 -9.60 1.08
CA ILE A 123 -9.37 -10.61 0.74
C ILE A 123 -8.08 -9.91 0.27
N SER A 124 -8.19 -8.99 -0.69
CA SER A 124 -7.04 -8.28 -1.27
C SER A 124 -6.26 -7.49 -0.22
N LYS A 125 -7.00 -6.76 0.61
CA LYS A 125 -6.38 -5.91 1.63
C LYS A 125 -5.77 -6.73 2.75
N MET A 126 -6.47 -7.78 3.22
CA MET A 126 -5.96 -8.69 4.25
C MET A 126 -4.64 -9.33 3.81
N THR A 127 -4.61 -9.94 2.63
CA THR A 127 -3.44 -10.62 2.10
C THR A 127 -2.31 -9.63 1.78
N GLY A 128 -2.59 -8.54 1.06
CA GLY A 128 -1.58 -7.55 0.69
C GLY A 128 -0.97 -6.82 1.89
N ALA A 129 -1.76 -6.49 2.92
CA ALA A 129 -1.25 -5.87 4.13
C ALA A 129 -0.45 -6.87 4.98
N ALA A 130 -0.89 -8.14 5.08
CA ALA A 130 -0.17 -9.18 5.80
C ALA A 130 1.21 -9.45 5.19
N VAL A 131 1.31 -9.51 3.85
CA VAL A 131 2.59 -9.64 3.14
C VAL A 131 3.53 -8.49 3.44
N ARG A 132 3.04 -7.27 3.40
CA ARG A 132 3.85 -6.07 3.72
C ARG A 132 4.34 -6.08 5.16
N PHE A 133 3.48 -6.45 6.09
CA PHE A 133 3.82 -6.45 7.50
C PHE A 133 4.74 -7.63 7.88
N TYR A 134 4.65 -8.75 7.16
CA TYR A 134 5.55 -9.89 7.29
C TYR A 134 7.02 -9.51 7.12
N VAL A 135 7.35 -8.70 6.10
CA VAL A 135 8.73 -8.25 5.86
C VAL A 135 9.30 -7.53 7.07
N VAL A 136 8.50 -6.67 7.69
CA VAL A 136 8.92 -5.93 8.87
C VAL A 136 9.11 -6.84 10.07
N CYS A 137 8.19 -7.79 10.27
CA CYS A 137 8.34 -8.77 11.33
C CYS A 137 9.62 -9.58 11.16
N ILE A 138 10.00 -9.97 9.92
CA ILE A 138 11.27 -10.67 9.66
C ILE A 138 12.47 -9.78 9.95
N ILE A 139 12.46 -8.52 9.49
CA ILE A 139 13.58 -7.60 9.72
C ILE A 139 13.77 -7.36 11.22
N LEU A 140 12.69 -7.06 11.95
CA LEU A 140 12.76 -6.90 13.40
C LEU A 140 13.19 -8.20 14.10
N GLN A 141 12.69 -9.34 13.63
CA GLN A 141 13.11 -10.64 14.15
C GLN A 141 14.60 -10.83 13.99
N ARG A 142 15.10 -10.78 12.73
CA ARG A 142 16.50 -11.10 12.39
C ARG A 142 17.50 -10.16 13.04
N PHE A 143 17.20 -8.86 13.08
CA PHE A 143 18.16 -7.85 13.51
C PHE A 143 18.01 -7.42 14.97
N VAL A 144 16.88 -7.74 15.63
CA VAL A 144 16.60 -7.27 16.99
C VAL A 144 16.27 -8.42 17.93
N LEU A 145 15.30 -9.26 17.58
CA LEU A 145 14.68 -10.18 18.52
C LEU A 145 15.35 -11.57 18.55
N ASP A 146 16.00 -11.99 17.46
CA ASP A 146 16.77 -13.25 17.45
C ASP A 146 17.95 -13.21 18.45
N THR A 147 18.53 -12.02 18.68
CA THR A 147 19.61 -11.83 19.66
C THR A 147 19.20 -12.13 21.10
N ILE A 148 17.90 -12.10 21.39
CA ILE A 148 17.30 -12.38 22.71
C ILE A 148 16.43 -13.64 22.71
N GLY A 149 16.47 -14.42 21.61
CA GLY A 149 15.82 -15.73 21.51
C GLY A 149 14.28 -15.68 21.45
N VAL A 150 13.67 -14.57 21.02
CA VAL A 150 12.20 -14.45 20.91
C VAL A 150 11.69 -15.21 19.69
N PRO A 151 10.70 -16.13 19.83
CA PRO A 151 10.11 -16.83 18.69
C PRO A 151 9.37 -15.87 17.76
N PHE A 152 9.47 -16.09 16.44
CA PHE A 152 8.79 -15.25 15.43
C PHE A 152 7.28 -15.09 15.65
N ALA A 153 6.60 -16.16 16.08
CA ALA A 153 5.17 -16.09 16.37
C ALA A 153 4.85 -15.07 17.48
N LEU A 154 5.69 -14.98 18.51
CA LEU A 154 5.53 -14.02 19.60
C LEU A 154 5.78 -12.59 19.10
N THR A 155 6.74 -12.39 18.20
CA THR A 155 6.97 -11.11 17.52
C THR A 155 5.71 -10.65 16.77
N VAL A 156 5.10 -11.52 15.95
CA VAL A 156 3.88 -11.21 15.21
C VAL A 156 2.73 -10.86 16.16
N VAL A 157 2.51 -11.68 17.18
CA VAL A 157 1.45 -11.45 18.18
C VAL A 157 1.64 -10.11 18.89
N ALA A 158 2.86 -9.82 19.35
CA ALA A 158 3.17 -8.57 20.04
C ALA A 158 2.93 -7.35 19.15
N MET A 159 3.40 -7.40 17.89
CA MET A 159 3.25 -6.31 16.93
C MET A 159 1.78 -6.06 16.56
N VAL A 160 1.02 -7.11 16.27
CA VAL A 160 -0.41 -6.99 15.94
C VAL A 160 -1.22 -6.52 17.17
N ALA A 161 -0.89 -6.99 18.35
CA ALA A 161 -1.52 -6.54 19.60
C ALA A 161 -1.27 -5.05 19.86
N LEU A 162 -0.06 -4.55 19.59
CA LEU A 162 0.26 -3.13 19.70
C LEU A 162 -0.58 -2.28 18.72
N ILE A 163 -0.68 -2.70 17.43
CA ILE A 163 -1.53 -2.02 16.45
C ILE A 163 -2.98 -1.96 16.94
N TRP A 164 -3.53 -3.11 17.32
CA TRP A 164 -4.89 -3.17 17.83
C TRP A 164 -5.10 -2.26 19.04
N LEU A 165 -4.13 -2.22 19.96
CA LEU A 165 -4.25 -1.47 21.22
C LEU A 165 -4.41 0.04 21.00
N TYR A 166 -3.66 0.66 20.06
CA TYR A 166 -3.78 2.10 19.84
C TYR A 166 -4.87 2.48 18.82
N THR A 167 -5.29 1.55 17.94
CA THR A 167 -6.33 1.85 16.93
C THR A 167 -7.75 1.59 17.44
N ARG A 168 -7.94 0.76 18.47
CA ARG A 168 -9.25 0.24 18.93
C ARG A 168 -10.28 1.32 19.30
N ARG A 169 -9.88 2.52 19.71
CA ARG A 169 -10.80 3.59 20.16
C ARG A 169 -11.08 4.63 19.07
N GLY A 170 -10.05 5.26 18.54
CA GLY A 170 -10.20 6.41 17.66
C GLY A 170 -10.32 6.07 16.17
N GLY A 171 -9.97 4.83 15.76
CA GLY A 171 -10.02 4.42 14.36
C GLY A 171 -9.34 5.44 13.44
N ILE A 172 -10.01 5.80 12.33
CA ILE A 172 -9.46 6.70 11.31
C ILE A 172 -9.08 8.10 11.84
N LYS A 173 -9.75 8.59 12.87
CA LYS A 173 -9.39 9.88 13.48
C LYS A 173 -8.00 9.85 14.11
N THR A 174 -7.68 8.75 14.81
CA THR A 174 -6.34 8.56 15.38
C THR A 174 -5.31 8.39 14.28
N LEU A 175 -5.64 7.62 13.24
CA LEU A 175 -4.73 7.33 12.14
C LEU A 175 -4.24 8.58 11.41
N VAL A 176 -5.08 9.55 11.13
CA VAL A 176 -4.65 10.81 10.48
C VAL A 176 -3.51 11.48 11.25
N TRP A 177 -3.54 11.46 12.58
CA TRP A 177 -2.48 12.05 13.41
C TRP A 177 -1.26 11.14 13.56
N THR A 178 -1.49 9.85 13.82
CA THR A 178 -0.38 8.90 13.93
C THR A 178 0.36 8.73 12.62
N ASP A 179 -0.34 8.70 11.48
CA ASP A 179 0.27 8.65 10.16
C ASP A 179 1.15 9.87 9.88
N THR A 180 0.69 11.07 10.28
CA THR A 180 1.51 12.29 10.15
C THR A 180 2.80 12.17 10.95
N PHE A 181 2.73 11.69 12.19
CA PHE A 181 3.91 11.45 13.03
C PHE A 181 4.82 10.37 12.43
N GLN A 182 4.26 9.25 12.02
CA GLN A 182 4.98 8.12 11.42
C GLN A 182 5.68 8.54 10.12
N THR A 183 5.00 9.28 9.26
CA THR A 183 5.56 9.82 8.02
C THR A 183 6.73 10.76 8.29
N THR A 184 6.60 11.61 9.30
CA THR A 184 7.71 12.50 9.73
C THR A 184 8.92 11.71 10.19
N CYS A 185 8.72 10.70 11.05
CA CYS A 185 9.81 9.82 11.51
C CYS A 185 10.47 9.08 10.35
N MET A 186 9.68 8.57 9.40
CA MET A 186 10.16 7.84 8.23
C MET A 186 11.04 8.73 7.34
N PHE A 187 10.58 9.94 6.98
CA PHE A 187 11.36 10.84 6.15
C PHE A 187 12.60 11.39 6.87
N ALA A 188 12.49 11.69 8.16
CA ALA A 188 13.64 12.09 8.96
C ALA A 188 14.71 10.96 8.96
N ALA A 189 14.30 9.71 9.16
CA ALA A 189 15.20 8.57 9.09
C ALA A 189 15.85 8.46 7.71
N LEU A 190 15.07 8.53 6.62
CA LEU A 190 15.58 8.46 5.24
C LEU A 190 16.63 9.54 4.97
N ILE A 191 16.32 10.81 5.27
CA ILE A 191 17.21 11.95 5.02
C ILE A 191 18.51 11.80 5.84
N LEU A 192 18.40 11.42 7.10
CA LEU A 192 19.58 11.25 7.97
C LEU A 192 20.43 10.05 7.56
N ILE A 193 19.83 8.97 7.04
CA ILE A 193 20.57 7.84 6.46
C ILE A 193 21.32 8.30 5.21
N ILE A 194 20.68 9.03 4.29
CA ILE A 194 21.31 9.58 3.09
C ILE A 194 22.48 10.49 3.50
N TYR A 195 22.28 11.39 4.46
CA TYR A 195 23.33 12.27 4.96
C TYR A 195 24.53 11.49 5.52
N ASN A 196 24.29 10.43 6.28
CA ASN A 196 25.35 9.57 6.80
C ASN A 196 26.11 8.85 5.69
N VAL A 197 25.42 8.27 4.70
CA VAL A 197 26.06 7.60 3.55
C VAL A 197 26.90 8.58 2.75
N MET A 198 26.42 9.80 2.49
CA MET A 198 27.19 10.87 1.85
C MET A 198 28.47 11.21 2.64
N GLY A 199 28.36 11.30 3.97
CA GLY A 199 29.50 11.54 4.86
C GLY A 199 30.56 10.44 4.74
N GLN A 200 30.15 9.17 4.68
CA GLN A 200 31.07 8.05 4.50
C GLN A 200 31.72 8.02 3.10
N LEU A 201 30.98 8.44 2.07
CA LEU A 201 31.52 8.63 0.73
C LEU A 201 32.48 9.84 0.65
N GLY A 202 32.42 10.77 1.60
CA GLY A 202 33.18 12.02 1.59
C GLY A 202 32.63 13.04 0.58
N MET A 203 31.32 12.97 0.30
CA MET A 203 30.63 13.78 -0.70
C MET A 203 29.83 14.90 -0.06
N SER A 204 29.87 16.10 -0.67
CA SER A 204 28.89 17.13 -0.41
C SER A 204 27.53 16.80 -1.04
N ALA A 205 26.46 17.53 -0.71
CA ALA A 205 25.15 17.32 -1.34
C ALA A 205 25.21 17.54 -2.86
N THR A 206 25.99 18.51 -3.33
CA THR A 206 26.17 18.77 -4.75
C THR A 206 26.94 17.68 -5.47
N ASP A 207 27.96 17.11 -4.81
CA ASP A 207 28.74 16.00 -5.36
C ASP A 207 27.89 14.72 -5.43
N ALA A 208 27.09 14.46 -4.40
CA ALA A 208 26.17 13.32 -4.39
C ALA A 208 25.15 13.40 -5.54
N VAL A 209 24.54 14.59 -5.78
CA VAL A 209 23.62 14.77 -6.92
C VAL A 209 24.35 14.54 -8.25
N LYS A 210 25.57 15.04 -8.43
CA LYS A 210 26.36 14.78 -9.63
C LYS A 210 26.72 13.31 -9.79
N ALA A 211 27.17 12.68 -8.71
CA ALA A 211 27.53 11.26 -8.71
C ALA A 211 26.31 10.38 -9.06
N ILE A 212 25.14 10.67 -8.51
CA ILE A 212 23.91 9.98 -8.88
C ILE A 212 23.58 10.24 -10.36
N ALA A 213 23.62 11.49 -10.82
CA ALA A 213 23.25 11.84 -12.20
C ALA A 213 24.12 11.18 -13.28
N THR A 214 25.38 10.85 -12.95
CA THR A 214 26.34 10.21 -13.86
C THR A 214 26.44 8.69 -13.70
N ASP A 215 25.76 8.12 -12.71
CA ASP A 215 25.79 6.68 -12.44
C ASP A 215 24.95 5.90 -13.47
N GLU A 216 25.47 4.74 -13.90
CA GLU A 216 24.78 3.87 -14.88
C GLU A 216 23.43 3.37 -14.38
N HIS A 217 23.25 3.20 -13.06
CA HIS A 217 22.00 2.79 -12.43
C HIS A 217 20.98 3.94 -12.27
N SER A 218 21.32 5.15 -12.71
CA SER A 218 20.41 6.30 -12.67
C SER A 218 19.54 6.47 -13.91
N ARG A 219 19.57 5.50 -14.82
CA ARG A 219 18.68 5.50 -15.99
C ARG A 219 17.21 5.49 -15.52
N MET A 220 16.46 6.58 -15.84
CA MET A 220 15.05 6.73 -15.45
C MET A 220 14.09 6.29 -16.55
N PHE A 221 14.43 6.45 -17.82
CA PHE A 221 13.52 6.25 -18.95
C PHE A 221 14.01 5.19 -19.92
N VAL A 222 13.13 4.24 -20.25
CA VAL A 222 13.35 3.16 -21.22
C VAL A 222 12.30 3.30 -22.33
N MET A 223 12.68 3.99 -23.42
CA MET A 223 11.79 4.24 -24.56
C MET A 223 12.06 3.31 -25.75
N ASP A 224 13.25 2.75 -25.78
CA ASP A 224 13.87 2.02 -26.90
C ASP A 224 13.48 0.53 -26.94
N ASP A 225 13.13 -0.08 -25.82
CA ASP A 225 12.78 -1.49 -25.72
C ASP A 225 11.29 -1.72 -25.40
N TRP A 226 10.51 -2.02 -26.43
CA TRP A 226 9.06 -2.31 -26.30
C TRP A 226 8.76 -3.67 -25.68
N ILE A 227 9.69 -4.60 -25.68
CA ILE A 227 9.50 -5.94 -25.10
C ILE A 227 9.75 -5.90 -23.60
N SER A 228 10.68 -5.07 -23.18
CA SER A 228 11.03 -4.89 -21.77
C SER A 228 9.83 -4.55 -20.90
N LYS A 229 9.79 -5.15 -19.71
CA LYS A 229 8.84 -4.76 -18.65
C LYS A 229 9.07 -3.33 -18.16
N GLN A 230 10.30 -2.81 -18.33
CA GLN A 230 10.68 -1.46 -17.93
C GLN A 230 10.35 -0.41 -19.00
N ASN A 231 9.69 -0.78 -20.11
CA ASN A 231 9.28 0.19 -21.11
C ASN A 231 8.41 1.30 -20.50
N PHE A 232 8.68 2.56 -20.88
CA PHE A 232 8.02 3.74 -20.33
C PHE A 232 6.48 3.65 -20.38
N TRP A 233 5.93 3.34 -21.56
CA TRP A 233 4.48 3.32 -21.71
C TRP A 233 3.80 2.23 -20.91
N LYS A 234 4.46 1.05 -20.80
CA LYS A 234 3.96 -0.05 -19.95
C LYS A 234 3.96 0.36 -18.47
N GLN A 235 5.07 0.94 -17.98
CA GLN A 235 5.19 1.39 -16.59
C GLN A 235 4.24 2.54 -16.28
N PHE A 236 4.18 3.55 -17.17
CA PHE A 236 3.33 4.72 -17.01
C PHE A 236 1.84 4.35 -16.94
N LEU A 237 1.34 3.57 -17.91
CA LEU A 237 -0.07 3.16 -17.93
C LEU A 237 -0.38 2.22 -16.77
N SER A 238 0.49 1.25 -16.49
CA SER A 238 0.33 0.36 -15.33
C SER A 238 0.27 1.17 -14.03
N GLY A 239 1.14 2.16 -13.86
CA GLY A 239 1.13 3.05 -12.72
C GLY A 239 -0.22 3.76 -12.55
N ALA A 240 -0.75 4.34 -13.62
CA ALA A 240 -2.04 5.03 -13.58
C ALA A 240 -3.16 4.08 -13.11
N PHE A 241 -3.25 2.88 -13.68
CA PHE A 241 -4.29 1.93 -13.31
C PHE A 241 -4.07 1.32 -11.91
N VAL A 242 -2.82 1.05 -11.52
CA VAL A 242 -2.49 0.59 -10.15
C VAL A 242 -2.99 1.59 -9.10
N VAL A 243 -2.76 2.90 -9.31
CA VAL A 243 -3.25 3.93 -8.38
C VAL A 243 -4.77 4.03 -8.38
N ILE A 244 -5.41 4.03 -9.55
CA ILE A 244 -6.89 4.03 -9.60
C ILE A 244 -7.43 2.92 -8.71
N VAL A 245 -6.83 1.73 -8.76
CA VAL A 245 -7.32 0.56 -8.03
C VAL A 245 -6.88 0.56 -6.57
N MET A 246 -5.57 0.70 -6.30
CA MET A 246 -5.02 0.61 -4.93
C MET A 246 -5.23 1.87 -4.10
N THR A 247 -5.71 2.95 -4.70
CA THR A 247 -6.09 4.18 -3.97
C THR A 247 -7.58 4.46 -4.15
N GLY A 248 -8.04 4.59 -5.39
CA GLY A 248 -9.41 5.01 -5.67
C GLY A 248 -10.48 3.97 -5.39
N LEU A 249 -10.16 2.69 -5.53
CA LEU A 249 -11.06 1.55 -5.27
C LEU A 249 -10.68 0.77 -4.00
N ASP A 250 -9.78 1.32 -3.20
CA ASP A 250 -9.33 0.76 -1.92
C ASP A 250 -9.94 1.57 -0.77
N GLN A 251 -10.73 0.90 0.08
CA GLN A 251 -11.40 1.54 1.22
C GLN A 251 -10.43 2.14 2.22
N ASP A 252 -9.23 1.58 2.42
CA ASP A 252 -8.24 2.09 3.36
C ASP A 252 -7.78 3.50 2.97
N MET A 253 -7.40 3.68 1.71
CA MET A 253 -6.94 4.97 1.21
C MET A 253 -8.11 5.98 1.10
N MET A 254 -9.25 5.52 0.59
CA MET A 254 -10.42 6.38 0.43
C MET A 254 -11.03 6.77 1.78
N GLN A 255 -10.99 5.90 2.79
CA GLN A 255 -11.49 6.23 4.12
C GLN A 255 -10.74 7.43 4.74
N LYS A 256 -9.41 7.52 4.53
CA LYS A 256 -8.61 8.68 4.96
C LYS A 256 -9.03 9.94 4.21
N ASN A 257 -9.08 9.89 2.90
CA ASN A 257 -9.45 11.02 2.06
C ASN A 257 -10.89 11.52 2.34
N LEU A 258 -11.85 10.60 2.59
CA LEU A 258 -13.23 10.92 2.94
C LEU A 258 -13.38 11.55 4.35
N THR A 259 -12.32 11.66 5.15
CA THR A 259 -12.32 12.44 6.40
C THR A 259 -12.21 13.95 6.17
N CYS A 260 -11.83 14.41 4.98
CA CYS A 260 -11.81 15.82 4.60
C CYS A 260 -13.22 16.42 4.61
N ARG A 261 -13.34 17.73 4.91
CA ARG A 261 -14.63 18.39 5.08
C ARG A 261 -15.42 18.50 3.77
N THR A 262 -14.73 18.82 2.69
CA THR A 262 -15.32 19.14 1.40
C THR A 262 -14.64 18.38 0.28
N LEU A 263 -15.35 18.22 -0.84
CA LEU A 263 -14.79 17.65 -2.07
C LEU A 263 -13.51 18.38 -2.53
N ARG A 264 -13.50 19.73 -2.44
CA ARG A 264 -12.32 20.52 -2.82
C ARG A 264 -11.10 20.20 -1.95
N GLU A 265 -11.30 20.04 -0.65
CA GLU A 265 -10.21 19.63 0.26
C GLU A 265 -9.72 18.22 -0.05
N ALA A 266 -10.63 17.29 -0.32
CA ALA A 266 -10.28 15.92 -0.72
C ALA A 266 -9.54 15.87 -2.06
N GLN A 267 -9.91 16.71 -3.02
CA GLN A 267 -9.19 16.84 -4.29
C GLN A 267 -7.80 17.45 -4.09
N LYS A 268 -7.67 18.49 -3.25
CA LYS A 268 -6.36 19.06 -2.89
C LYS A 268 -5.46 18.01 -2.22
N ASP A 269 -6.00 17.26 -1.26
CA ASP A 269 -5.33 16.14 -0.62
C ASP A 269 -4.79 15.16 -1.66
N MET A 270 -5.66 14.64 -2.53
CA MET A 270 -5.31 13.63 -3.52
C MET A 270 -4.25 14.12 -4.53
N CYS A 271 -4.37 15.35 -5.02
CA CYS A 271 -3.37 15.93 -5.93
C CYS A 271 -2.03 16.17 -5.24
N THR A 272 -2.04 16.74 -4.01
CA THR A 272 -0.82 16.99 -3.24
C THR A 272 -0.10 15.67 -2.92
N TYR A 273 -0.84 14.65 -2.49
CA TYR A 273 -0.33 13.33 -2.25
C TYR A 273 0.33 12.75 -3.52
N GLY A 274 -0.34 12.84 -4.69
CA GLY A 274 0.19 12.34 -5.95
C GLY A 274 1.50 12.99 -6.35
N PHE A 275 1.59 14.32 -6.24
CA PHE A 275 2.84 15.03 -6.54
C PHE A 275 3.95 14.76 -5.52
N ALA A 276 3.64 14.68 -4.23
CA ALA A 276 4.63 14.45 -3.19
C ALA A 276 5.21 13.02 -3.22
N PHE A 277 4.46 12.06 -3.76
CA PHE A 277 4.89 10.65 -3.83
C PHE A 277 6.07 10.43 -4.79
N VAL A 278 6.16 11.20 -5.87
CA VAL A 278 7.26 11.07 -6.86
C VAL A 278 8.62 11.44 -6.26
N PRO A 279 8.83 12.66 -5.71
CA PRO A 279 10.12 13.01 -5.12
C PRO A 279 10.48 12.13 -3.92
N ALA A 280 9.49 11.64 -3.16
CA ALA A 280 9.74 10.68 -2.09
C ALA A 280 10.40 9.39 -2.62
N ASN A 281 9.87 8.82 -3.70
CA ASN A 281 10.46 7.61 -4.29
C ASN A 281 11.81 7.88 -4.96
N ILE A 282 12.02 9.08 -5.55
CA ILE A 282 13.33 9.47 -6.07
C ILE A 282 14.37 9.47 -4.95
N LEU A 283 14.05 9.96 -3.75
CA LEU A 283 14.98 9.92 -2.61
C LEU A 283 15.33 8.48 -2.19
N PHE A 284 14.38 7.55 -2.20
CA PHE A 284 14.67 6.14 -1.93
C PHE A 284 15.57 5.51 -2.99
N MET A 285 15.34 5.80 -4.27
CA MET A 285 16.19 5.30 -5.35
C MET A 285 17.59 5.93 -5.30
N ALA A 286 17.68 7.22 -5.01
CA ALA A 286 18.94 7.92 -4.80
C ALA A 286 19.76 7.27 -3.67
N LEU A 287 19.10 6.90 -2.55
CA LEU A 287 19.76 6.14 -1.49
C LEU A 287 20.30 4.80 -2.02
N GLY A 288 19.55 4.09 -2.87
CA GLY A 288 20.02 2.84 -3.48
C GLY A 288 21.30 3.01 -4.30
N VAL A 289 21.37 4.03 -5.16
CA VAL A 289 22.57 4.35 -5.95
C VAL A 289 23.76 4.69 -5.04
N LEU A 290 23.56 5.51 -4.02
CA LEU A 290 24.64 5.87 -3.07
C LEU A 290 25.14 4.65 -2.28
N LEU A 291 24.25 3.71 -1.92
CA LEU A 291 24.65 2.48 -1.24
C LEU A 291 25.47 1.56 -2.15
N MET A 292 25.16 1.49 -3.43
CA MET A 292 25.97 0.73 -4.41
C MET A 292 27.36 1.36 -4.58
N GLN A 293 27.45 2.69 -4.66
CA GLN A 293 28.74 3.40 -4.70
C GLN A 293 29.55 3.19 -3.42
N LEU A 294 28.88 3.16 -2.26
CA LEU A 294 29.56 2.83 -1.00
C LEU A 294 30.05 1.38 -0.98
N ALA A 295 29.24 0.42 -1.49
CA ALA A 295 29.65 -0.97 -1.63
C ALA A 295 30.89 -1.10 -2.51
N GLN A 296 30.93 -0.39 -3.63
CA GLN A 296 32.07 -0.37 -4.54
C GLN A 296 33.32 0.23 -3.87
N LYS A 297 33.16 1.35 -3.15
CA LYS A 297 34.28 1.99 -2.41
C LYS A 297 34.87 1.05 -1.37
N ASP A 298 34.05 0.34 -0.64
CA ASP A 298 34.45 -0.54 0.47
C ASP A 298 34.81 -1.96 0.02
N GLY A 299 34.72 -2.27 -1.30
CA GLY A 299 34.99 -3.61 -1.85
C GLY A 299 33.99 -4.68 -1.36
N ILE A 300 32.74 -4.29 -1.07
CA ILE A 300 31.68 -5.17 -0.57
C ILE A 300 30.90 -5.73 -1.74
N ALA A 301 30.73 -7.05 -1.79
CA ALA A 301 29.85 -7.68 -2.79
C ALA A 301 28.38 -7.28 -2.56
N LEU A 302 27.69 -6.91 -3.64
CA LEU A 302 26.27 -6.62 -3.60
C LEU A 302 25.45 -7.89 -3.29
N PRO A 303 24.33 -7.78 -2.56
CA PRO A 303 23.50 -8.93 -2.24
C PRO A 303 22.77 -9.47 -3.47
N ALA A 304 22.38 -10.75 -3.43
CA ALA A 304 21.60 -11.36 -4.50
C ALA A 304 20.18 -10.82 -4.62
N SER A 305 19.62 -10.30 -3.52
CA SER A 305 18.29 -9.71 -3.46
C SER A 305 18.36 -8.21 -3.18
N GLY A 306 17.61 -7.40 -3.94
CA GLY A 306 17.49 -5.96 -3.68
C GLY A 306 16.95 -5.65 -2.27
N ASP A 307 16.09 -6.49 -1.74
CA ASP A 307 15.51 -6.32 -0.40
C ASP A 307 16.57 -6.41 0.72
N GLU A 308 17.78 -6.86 0.41
CA GLU A 308 18.88 -6.95 1.36
C GLU A 308 19.86 -5.78 1.29
N LEU A 309 19.82 -4.94 0.23
CA LEU A 309 20.79 -3.85 0.03
C LEU A 309 20.81 -2.87 1.22
N LEU A 310 19.70 -2.23 1.52
CA LEU A 310 19.64 -1.27 2.64
C LEU A 310 19.85 -1.95 4.01
N PRO A 311 19.20 -3.08 4.32
CA PRO A 311 19.45 -3.79 5.58
C PRO A 311 20.91 -4.21 5.77
N MET A 312 21.62 -4.62 4.73
CA MET A 312 23.02 -5.01 4.78
C MET A 312 23.90 -3.89 5.32
N PHE A 313 23.62 -2.65 4.99
CA PHE A 313 24.37 -1.49 5.49
C PHE A 313 23.79 -0.95 6.79
N ALA A 314 22.46 -0.76 6.84
CA ALA A 314 21.81 -0.03 7.91
C ALA A 314 21.59 -0.87 9.18
N ALA A 315 21.34 -2.18 9.05
CA ALA A 315 21.04 -3.03 10.20
C ALA A 315 22.27 -3.70 10.83
N THR A 316 23.35 -3.87 10.08
CA THR A 316 24.59 -4.50 10.55
C THR A 316 25.52 -3.58 11.33
N GLY A 317 25.19 -2.30 11.44
CA GLY A 317 26.02 -1.30 12.12
C GLY A 317 27.19 -0.76 11.30
N ARG A 318 27.33 -1.13 10.03
CA ARG A 318 28.41 -0.62 9.15
C ARG A 318 28.37 0.90 8.98
N LEU A 319 27.17 1.47 8.95
CA LEU A 319 26.96 2.93 8.90
C LEU A 319 26.93 3.58 10.31
N GLY A 320 27.28 2.81 11.36
CA GLY A 320 27.26 3.27 12.75
C GLY A 320 25.93 3.02 13.47
N SER A 321 25.98 3.05 14.80
CA SER A 321 24.83 2.75 15.66
C SER A 321 23.64 3.70 15.46
N THR A 322 23.91 4.95 15.12
CA THR A 322 22.86 5.96 14.83
C THR A 322 22.01 5.54 13.64
N VAL A 323 22.64 5.03 12.56
CA VAL A 323 21.89 4.57 11.37
C VAL A 323 21.07 3.34 11.67
N VAL A 324 21.56 2.42 12.50
CA VAL A 324 20.77 1.26 12.96
C VAL A 324 19.46 1.71 13.64
N VAL A 325 19.55 2.71 14.51
CA VAL A 325 18.37 3.29 15.19
C VAL A 325 17.43 3.96 14.19
N LEU A 326 17.96 4.80 13.30
CA LEU A 326 17.18 5.51 12.29
C LEU A 326 16.48 4.54 11.33
N PHE A 327 17.20 3.54 10.85
CA PHE A 327 16.63 2.49 10.00
C PHE A 327 15.48 1.75 10.70
N THR A 328 15.68 1.38 11.97
CA THR A 328 14.65 0.70 12.77
C THR A 328 13.41 1.58 12.94
N ILE A 329 13.58 2.86 13.28
CA ILE A 329 12.45 3.80 13.38
C ILE A 329 11.75 3.95 12.03
N GLY A 330 12.50 4.15 10.95
CA GLY A 330 11.97 4.37 9.61
C GLY A 330 11.12 3.20 9.13
N ILE A 331 11.65 1.97 9.25
CA ILE A 331 10.93 0.77 8.80
C ILE A 331 9.73 0.45 9.69
N VAL A 332 9.83 0.63 11.01
CA VAL A 332 8.72 0.45 11.94
C VAL A 332 7.63 1.48 11.64
N ALA A 333 7.98 2.75 11.51
CA ALA A 333 7.04 3.83 11.22
C ALA A 333 6.28 3.59 9.91
N ALA A 334 7.00 3.32 8.82
CA ALA A 334 6.40 3.04 7.51
C ALA A 334 5.46 1.82 7.53
N SER A 335 5.79 0.81 8.30
CA SER A 335 5.05 -0.44 8.32
C SER A 335 3.80 -0.39 9.16
N PHE A 336 3.90 0.26 10.33
CA PHE A 336 2.76 0.42 11.22
C PHE A 336 1.70 1.32 10.61
N SER A 337 2.07 2.40 9.91
CA SER A 337 1.13 3.26 9.18
C SER A 337 0.32 2.51 8.12
N SER A 338 0.93 1.50 7.46
CA SER A 338 0.22 0.68 6.49
C SER A 338 -0.67 -0.39 7.14
N ALA A 339 -0.22 -0.99 8.23
CA ALA A 339 -0.93 -2.09 8.88
C ALA A 339 -2.12 -1.62 9.73
N ASP A 340 -1.97 -0.53 10.47
CA ASP A 340 -3.03 0.04 11.31
C ASP A 340 -4.20 0.58 10.47
N SER A 341 -3.87 1.20 9.36
CA SER A 341 -4.84 1.66 8.37
C SER A 341 -5.61 0.49 7.76
N ALA A 342 -4.90 -0.57 7.34
CA ALA A 342 -5.54 -1.77 6.81
C ALA A 342 -6.49 -2.41 7.84
N LEU A 343 -6.07 -2.56 9.10
CA LEU A 343 -6.88 -3.13 10.16
C LEU A 343 -8.17 -2.35 10.39
N THR A 344 -8.07 -1.02 10.37
CA THR A 344 -9.22 -0.12 10.54
C THR A 344 -10.17 -0.18 9.34
N ALA A 345 -9.64 -0.18 8.11
CA ALA A 345 -10.45 -0.27 6.89
C ALA A 345 -11.15 -1.63 6.73
N LEU A 346 -10.45 -2.72 7.05
CA LEU A 346 -11.04 -4.06 7.07
C LEU A 346 -12.18 -4.16 8.10
N THR A 347 -12.00 -3.57 9.29
CA THR A 347 -13.04 -3.52 10.32
C THR A 347 -14.24 -2.70 9.84
N THR A 348 -13.99 -1.54 9.22
CA THR A 348 -15.04 -0.68 8.66
C THR A 348 -15.86 -1.41 7.61
N SER A 349 -15.17 -1.98 6.59
CA SER A 349 -15.84 -2.69 5.50
C SER A 349 -16.60 -3.93 6.01
N TYR A 350 -16.03 -4.68 6.94
CA TYR A 350 -16.74 -5.82 7.54
C TYR A 350 -18.03 -5.38 8.25
N CYS A 351 -17.98 -4.35 9.10
CA CYS A 351 -19.15 -3.88 9.85
C CYS A 351 -20.21 -3.24 8.94
N VAL A 352 -19.79 -2.37 8.02
CA VAL A 352 -20.67 -1.57 7.17
C VAL A 352 -21.15 -2.38 5.97
N ASP A 353 -20.21 -3.00 5.22
CA ASP A 353 -20.54 -3.62 3.94
C ASP A 353 -21.03 -5.06 4.10
N ILE A 354 -20.36 -5.87 4.94
CA ILE A 354 -20.72 -7.29 5.08
C ILE A 354 -21.87 -7.47 6.07
N ARG A 355 -21.76 -6.91 7.27
CA ARG A 355 -22.78 -7.07 8.33
C ARG A 355 -23.90 -6.05 8.22
N GLN A 356 -23.70 -4.93 7.53
CA GLN A 356 -24.69 -3.84 7.35
C GLN A 356 -25.20 -3.30 8.70
N ARG A 357 -24.33 -3.18 9.69
CA ARG A 357 -24.61 -2.70 11.05
C ARG A 357 -23.66 -1.59 11.45
N GLU A 358 -23.73 -0.45 10.75
CA GLU A 358 -22.84 0.70 10.98
C GLU A 358 -22.97 1.27 12.42
N GLY A 359 -24.17 1.20 13.03
CA GLY A 359 -24.43 1.71 14.38
C GLY A 359 -23.99 0.79 15.52
N ASP A 360 -23.62 -0.47 15.26
CA ASP A 360 -23.32 -1.46 16.29
C ASP A 360 -21.86 -1.37 16.77
N GLU A 361 -21.64 -0.69 17.90
CA GLU A 361 -20.30 -0.54 18.49
C GLU A 361 -19.73 -1.85 19.06
N GLN A 362 -20.59 -2.74 19.55
CA GLN A 362 -20.12 -4.03 20.08
C GLN A 362 -19.64 -4.92 18.93
N LEU A 363 -20.35 -4.93 17.80
CA LEU A 363 -19.92 -5.61 16.60
C LEU A 363 -18.56 -5.05 16.13
N ARG A 364 -18.40 -3.72 16.08
CA ARG A 364 -17.14 -3.08 15.69
C ARG A 364 -15.98 -3.55 16.56
N ARG A 365 -16.13 -3.51 17.88
CA ARG A 365 -15.09 -3.92 18.82
C ARG A 365 -14.70 -5.40 18.65
N ARG A 366 -15.69 -6.30 18.52
CA ARG A 366 -15.45 -7.73 18.28
C ARG A 366 -14.81 -7.98 16.91
N ALA A 367 -15.32 -7.32 15.87
CA ALA A 367 -14.77 -7.43 14.52
C ALA A 367 -13.30 -6.97 14.47
N HIS A 368 -12.96 -5.86 15.14
CA HIS A 368 -11.61 -5.33 15.17
C HIS A 368 -10.61 -6.33 15.80
N ILE A 369 -11.00 -7.01 16.89
CA ILE A 369 -10.19 -8.08 17.48
C ILE A 369 -10.08 -9.28 16.52
N GLY A 370 -11.22 -9.75 15.98
CA GLY A 370 -11.23 -10.89 15.07
C GLY A 370 -10.37 -10.67 13.83
N ILE A 371 -10.44 -9.48 13.23
CA ILE A 371 -9.63 -9.10 12.08
C ILE A 371 -8.15 -9.03 12.46
N ALA A 372 -7.80 -8.50 13.64
CA ALA A 372 -6.41 -8.49 14.11
C ALA A 372 -5.86 -9.91 14.27
N VAL A 373 -6.64 -10.84 14.82
CA VAL A 373 -6.23 -12.26 14.94
C VAL A 373 -6.04 -12.89 13.55
N VAL A 374 -6.99 -12.71 12.64
CA VAL A 374 -6.89 -13.23 11.27
C VAL A 374 -5.68 -12.64 10.55
N PHE A 375 -5.41 -11.34 10.73
CA PHE A 375 -4.24 -10.67 10.17
C PHE A 375 -2.92 -11.31 10.66
N GLY A 376 -2.80 -11.57 11.96
CA GLY A 376 -1.65 -12.28 12.53
C GLY A 376 -1.48 -13.69 11.96
N LEU A 377 -2.58 -14.44 11.79
CA LEU A 377 -2.55 -15.77 11.17
C LEU A 377 -2.10 -15.71 9.71
N PHE A 378 -2.52 -14.73 8.93
CA PHE A 378 -2.05 -14.53 7.55
C PHE A 378 -0.55 -14.22 7.49
N ILE A 379 -0.02 -13.42 8.43
CA ILE A 379 1.43 -13.15 8.51
C ILE A 379 2.21 -14.44 8.80
N LEU A 380 1.72 -15.27 9.73
CA LEU A 380 2.36 -16.55 10.06
C LEU A 380 2.29 -17.53 8.89
N LEU A 381 1.14 -17.61 8.21
CA LEU A 381 0.97 -18.44 7.02
C LEU A 381 1.91 -18.00 5.90
N PHE A 382 2.07 -16.70 5.69
CA PHE A 382 2.93 -16.17 4.64
C PHE A 382 4.41 -16.54 4.85
N LYS A 383 4.85 -16.64 6.10
CA LYS A 383 6.19 -17.15 6.44
C LYS A 383 6.47 -18.54 5.86
N THR A 384 5.46 -19.39 5.78
CA THR A 384 5.62 -20.78 5.28
C THR A 384 5.59 -20.88 3.76
N LEU A 385 5.04 -19.86 3.06
CA LEU A 385 4.77 -19.92 1.63
C LEU A 385 5.76 -19.10 0.78
N ASN A 386 6.54 -18.20 1.38
CA ASN A 386 7.28 -17.18 0.62
C ASN A 386 8.60 -17.68 0.04
N SER A 387 8.72 -17.59 -1.31
CA SER A 387 9.94 -17.87 -2.08
C SER A 387 10.28 -16.78 -3.12
N THR A 388 9.54 -15.66 -3.20
CA THR A 388 9.70 -14.64 -4.24
C THR A 388 9.93 -13.24 -3.64
N SER A 389 10.40 -12.28 -4.47
CA SER A 389 10.43 -10.87 -4.10
C SER A 389 9.07 -10.40 -3.60
N VAL A 390 9.06 -9.73 -2.45
CA VAL A 390 7.81 -9.35 -1.77
C VAL A 390 7.04 -8.30 -2.55
N ILE A 391 7.73 -7.36 -3.20
CA ILE A 391 7.08 -6.36 -4.08
C ILE A 391 6.34 -7.05 -5.22
N ASP A 392 6.99 -7.97 -5.92
CA ASP A 392 6.38 -8.69 -7.03
C ASP A 392 5.17 -9.51 -6.56
N ALA A 393 5.27 -10.19 -5.41
CA ALA A 393 4.16 -10.93 -4.82
C ALA A 393 2.94 -10.04 -4.55
N ILE A 394 3.14 -8.81 -4.04
CA ILE A 394 2.05 -7.85 -3.80
C ILE A 394 1.39 -7.43 -5.11
N TYR A 395 2.15 -7.08 -6.13
CA TYR A 395 1.59 -6.62 -7.40
C TYR A 395 0.89 -7.75 -8.16
N ILE A 396 1.43 -8.97 -8.11
CA ILE A 396 0.76 -10.15 -8.67
C ILE A 396 -0.58 -10.38 -7.96
N LEU A 397 -0.58 -10.42 -6.64
CA LEU A 397 -1.80 -10.57 -5.85
C LEU A 397 -2.81 -9.46 -6.15
N CYS A 398 -2.34 -8.22 -6.25
CA CYS A 398 -3.13 -7.06 -6.63
C CYS A 398 -3.77 -7.24 -8.02
N SER A 399 -3.01 -7.71 -9.01
CA SER A 399 -3.51 -7.90 -10.37
C SER A 399 -4.67 -8.91 -10.43
N TYR A 400 -4.62 -9.96 -9.61
CA TYR A 400 -5.69 -10.96 -9.57
C TYR A 400 -6.90 -10.53 -8.73
N THR A 401 -6.69 -9.81 -7.64
CA THR A 401 -7.76 -9.53 -6.66
C THR A 401 -8.43 -8.17 -6.88
N TYR A 402 -7.70 -7.15 -7.33
CA TYR A 402 -8.27 -5.84 -7.63
C TYR A 402 -8.79 -5.70 -9.07
N GLY A 403 -8.41 -6.58 -10.00
CA GLY A 403 -8.93 -6.55 -11.36
C GLY A 403 -10.45 -6.60 -11.43
N PRO A 404 -11.14 -7.54 -10.74
CA PRO A 404 -12.59 -7.55 -10.66
C PRO A 404 -13.21 -6.26 -10.10
N LEU A 405 -12.58 -5.63 -9.11
CA LEU A 405 -13.01 -4.33 -8.59
C LEU A 405 -12.92 -3.24 -9.66
N LEU A 406 -11.82 -3.19 -10.41
CA LEU A 406 -11.68 -2.26 -11.53
C LEU A 406 -12.81 -2.44 -12.55
N GLY A 407 -13.11 -3.68 -12.93
CA GLY A 407 -14.19 -3.98 -13.88
C GLY A 407 -15.57 -3.59 -13.36
N LEU A 408 -15.86 -3.85 -12.08
CA LEU A 408 -17.14 -3.48 -11.44
C LEU A 408 -17.34 -1.96 -11.40
N PHE A 409 -16.32 -1.22 -10.95
CA PHE A 409 -16.39 0.24 -10.88
C PHE A 409 -16.42 0.89 -12.25
N ALA A 410 -15.58 0.43 -13.18
CA ALA A 410 -15.58 0.91 -14.55
C ALA A 410 -16.95 0.69 -15.23
N PHE A 411 -17.53 -0.50 -15.06
CA PHE A 411 -18.86 -0.78 -15.58
C PHE A 411 -19.93 0.15 -14.99
N GLY A 412 -19.90 0.38 -13.68
CA GLY A 412 -20.82 1.28 -12.99
C GLY A 412 -20.69 2.74 -13.44
N LEU A 413 -19.46 3.22 -13.68
CA LEU A 413 -19.15 4.61 -14.03
C LEU A 413 -19.40 4.91 -15.52
N PHE A 414 -18.98 4.02 -16.42
CA PHE A 414 -18.96 4.29 -17.85
C PHE A 414 -20.17 3.73 -18.60
N THR A 415 -21.05 2.94 -17.95
CA THR A 415 -22.27 2.44 -18.58
C THR A 415 -23.51 2.84 -17.80
N HIS A 416 -24.66 3.02 -18.51
CA HIS A 416 -25.96 3.15 -17.86
C HIS A 416 -26.72 1.82 -17.73
N ARG A 417 -26.11 0.72 -18.17
CA ARG A 417 -26.71 -0.60 -18.15
C ARG A 417 -26.67 -1.21 -16.75
N LYS A 418 -27.61 -2.10 -16.46
CA LYS A 418 -27.61 -2.93 -15.26
C LYS A 418 -27.16 -4.35 -15.63
N PRO A 419 -26.17 -4.93 -14.96
CA PRO A 419 -25.80 -6.32 -15.16
C PRO A 419 -26.85 -7.25 -14.53
N CYS A 420 -26.80 -8.52 -14.84
CA CYS A 420 -27.53 -9.53 -14.07
C CYS A 420 -26.82 -9.71 -12.72
N ASP A 421 -27.31 -9.05 -11.66
CA ASP A 421 -26.66 -9.00 -10.34
C ASP A 421 -26.34 -10.39 -9.76
N LYS A 422 -27.19 -11.41 -10.08
CA LYS A 422 -26.97 -12.81 -9.67
C LYS A 422 -25.69 -13.43 -10.27
N LEU A 423 -25.29 -13.01 -11.47
CA LEU A 423 -24.11 -13.54 -12.16
C LEU A 423 -22.80 -12.82 -11.77
N VAL A 424 -22.88 -11.65 -11.17
CA VAL A 424 -21.71 -10.83 -10.84
C VAL A 424 -20.65 -11.57 -9.99
N PRO A 425 -21.00 -12.29 -8.92
CA PRO A 425 -20.00 -13.03 -8.14
C PRO A 425 -19.23 -14.06 -8.98
N TYR A 426 -19.94 -14.76 -9.88
CA TYR A 426 -19.32 -15.78 -10.75
C TYR A 426 -18.39 -15.15 -11.79
N ILE A 427 -18.79 -14.03 -12.40
CA ILE A 427 -17.96 -13.27 -13.33
C ILE A 427 -16.69 -12.76 -12.64
N ALA A 428 -16.84 -12.19 -11.44
CA ALA A 428 -15.72 -11.65 -10.67
C ALA A 428 -14.71 -12.73 -10.23
N VAL A 429 -15.16 -13.96 -9.98
CA VAL A 429 -14.28 -15.09 -9.67
C VAL A 429 -13.70 -15.72 -10.94
N ALA A 430 -14.46 -15.82 -12.02
CA ALA A 430 -13.99 -16.40 -13.27
C ALA A 430 -12.89 -15.56 -13.94
N SER A 431 -12.96 -14.22 -13.83
CA SER A 431 -12.01 -13.32 -14.49
C SER A 431 -10.56 -13.53 -14.04
N PRO A 432 -10.20 -13.58 -12.75
CA PRO A 432 -8.85 -13.93 -12.31
C PRO A 432 -8.39 -15.31 -12.76
N ILE A 433 -9.29 -16.31 -12.81
CA ILE A 433 -8.97 -17.67 -13.26
C ILE A 433 -8.60 -17.65 -14.73
N VAL A 434 -9.38 -16.95 -15.57
CA VAL A 434 -9.07 -16.76 -16.99
C VAL A 434 -7.74 -16.04 -17.18
N CYS A 435 -7.47 -14.99 -16.38
CA CYS A 435 -6.18 -14.29 -16.40
C CYS A 435 -5.01 -15.20 -16.06
N PHE A 436 -5.16 -16.07 -15.06
CA PHE A 436 -4.14 -17.04 -14.70
C PHE A 436 -3.87 -18.02 -15.83
N ALA A 437 -4.91 -18.55 -16.46
CA ALA A 437 -4.77 -19.42 -17.63
C ALA A 437 -4.08 -18.71 -18.79
N LEU A 438 -4.45 -17.46 -19.05
CA LEU A 438 -3.87 -16.62 -20.10
C LEU A 438 -2.38 -16.34 -19.85
N GLU A 439 -1.99 -16.01 -18.60
CA GLU A 439 -0.59 -15.82 -18.22
C GLU A 439 0.24 -17.08 -18.43
N LYS A 440 -0.27 -18.24 -18.00
CA LYS A 440 0.40 -19.54 -18.20
C LYS A 440 0.56 -19.89 -19.68
N THR A 441 -0.50 -19.69 -20.47
CA THR A 441 -0.48 -19.95 -21.91
C THR A 441 0.50 -19.02 -22.62
N ALA A 442 0.49 -17.73 -22.31
CA ALA A 442 1.40 -16.76 -22.92
C ALA A 442 2.87 -17.09 -22.60
N MET A 443 3.15 -17.51 -21.37
CA MET A 443 4.49 -17.92 -20.97
C MET A 443 4.93 -19.19 -21.72
N GLN A 444 4.05 -20.16 -21.92
CA GLN A 444 4.37 -21.41 -22.61
C GLN A 444 4.50 -21.24 -24.12
N CYS A 445 3.60 -20.47 -24.76
CA CYS A 445 3.56 -20.34 -26.22
C CYS A 445 4.52 -19.30 -26.78
N TRP A 446 4.73 -18.20 -26.04
CA TRP A 446 5.49 -17.03 -26.53
C TRP A 446 6.63 -16.61 -25.60
N GLY A 447 6.84 -17.28 -24.47
CA GLY A 447 7.82 -16.87 -23.46
C GLY A 447 7.50 -15.52 -22.82
N TYR A 448 6.27 -14.99 -23.03
CA TYR A 448 5.87 -13.69 -22.53
C TYR A 448 5.35 -13.81 -21.10
N LYS A 449 6.02 -13.13 -20.19
CA LYS A 449 5.59 -13.00 -18.79
C LYS A 449 4.91 -11.64 -18.59
N PHE A 450 3.61 -11.68 -18.32
CA PHE A 450 2.86 -10.47 -17.99
C PHE A 450 3.46 -9.73 -16.79
N GLY A 451 3.38 -8.42 -16.82
CA GLY A 451 3.68 -7.53 -15.71
C GLY A 451 2.39 -7.01 -15.06
N TYR A 452 2.40 -5.74 -14.70
CA TYR A 452 1.26 -5.08 -14.04
C TYR A 452 0.07 -4.83 -14.97
N GLU A 453 0.26 -4.94 -16.29
CA GLU A 453 -0.81 -4.89 -17.30
C GLU A 453 -1.88 -6.00 -17.12
N LEU A 454 -1.56 -7.08 -16.42
CA LEU A 454 -2.52 -8.15 -16.10
C LEU A 454 -3.72 -7.62 -15.31
N LEU A 455 -3.52 -6.58 -14.49
CA LEU A 455 -4.59 -5.89 -13.77
C LEU A 455 -5.63 -5.29 -14.74
N MET A 456 -5.17 -4.64 -15.81
CA MET A 456 -6.04 -4.03 -16.82
C MET A 456 -6.82 -5.10 -17.60
N ILE A 457 -6.15 -6.20 -17.96
CA ILE A 457 -6.78 -7.32 -18.67
C ILE A 457 -7.88 -7.96 -17.80
N ASN A 458 -7.59 -8.19 -16.52
CA ASN A 458 -8.55 -8.74 -15.57
C ASN A 458 -9.76 -7.82 -15.38
N GLY A 459 -9.52 -6.50 -15.25
CA GLY A 459 -10.58 -5.50 -15.19
C GLY A 459 -11.44 -5.48 -16.44
N LEU A 460 -10.82 -5.56 -17.63
CA LEU A 460 -11.52 -5.61 -18.91
C LEU A 460 -12.37 -6.89 -19.05
N LEU A 461 -11.83 -8.06 -18.69
CA LEU A 461 -12.58 -9.31 -18.70
C LEU A 461 -13.81 -9.26 -17.80
N THR A 462 -13.66 -8.70 -16.60
CA THR A 462 -14.78 -8.49 -15.69
C THR A 462 -15.81 -7.53 -16.30
N PHE A 463 -15.37 -6.41 -16.86
CA PHE A 463 -16.25 -5.42 -17.52
C PHE A 463 -17.04 -6.08 -18.66
N MET A 464 -16.37 -6.83 -19.54
CA MET A 464 -17.00 -7.53 -20.67
C MET A 464 -18.00 -8.59 -20.19
N GLY A 465 -17.66 -9.35 -19.17
CA GLY A 465 -18.55 -10.33 -18.55
C GLY A 465 -19.81 -9.70 -17.99
N LEU A 466 -19.68 -8.54 -17.31
CA LEU A 466 -20.82 -7.76 -16.81
C LEU A 466 -21.70 -7.25 -17.96
N TYR A 467 -21.09 -6.75 -19.04
CA TYR A 467 -21.79 -6.26 -20.22
C TYR A 467 -22.60 -7.38 -20.88
N ALA A 468 -22.00 -8.55 -21.08
CA ALA A 468 -22.66 -9.72 -21.63
C ALA A 468 -23.81 -10.20 -20.74
N SER A 469 -23.64 -10.21 -19.41
CA SER A 469 -24.69 -10.60 -18.46
C SER A 469 -25.94 -9.72 -18.53
N GLY A 470 -25.77 -8.41 -18.80
CA GLY A 470 -26.87 -7.46 -18.96
C GLY A 470 -27.72 -7.74 -20.23
N ILE A 471 -27.14 -8.31 -21.26
CA ILE A 471 -27.86 -8.72 -22.49
C ILE A 471 -28.70 -9.97 -22.22
N VAL A 472 -28.13 -10.94 -21.49
CA VAL A 472 -28.81 -12.20 -21.14
C VAL A 472 -29.99 -11.95 -20.18
N GLY A 473 -29.82 -11.03 -19.23
CA GLY A 473 -30.89 -10.67 -18.28
C GLY A 473 -32.11 -10.01 -18.95
N ARG A 474 -31.93 -9.28 -20.04
CA ARG A 474 -33.03 -8.67 -20.84
C ARG A 474 -33.87 -9.68 -21.63
N LYS A 475 -33.27 -10.84 -22.00
CA LYS A 475 -34.00 -11.88 -22.75
C LYS A 475 -34.86 -12.81 -21.88
N ARG A 476 -34.72 -12.72 -20.55
CA ARG A 476 -35.42 -13.57 -19.59
C ARG A 476 -36.44 -12.83 -18.72
N GLY A 477 -36.63 -11.56 -18.87
CA GLY A 477 -37.68 -10.74 -18.29
C GLY A 477 -38.50 -10.06 -19.38
#